data_70d79c9a531c2afd5612eef5ca6c5602
#
_entry.id   70d79c9a531c2afd5612eef5ca6c5602
#
_cell.length_a   1.000
_cell.length_b   1.000
_cell.length_c   1.000
_cell.angle_alpha   90.00
_cell.angle_beta   90.00
_cell.angle_gamma   90.00
#
_symmetry.space_group_name_H-M   'P 1'
#
loop_
_entity.id
_entity.type
_entity.pdbx_description
1 polymer ?
#
loop_
_entity_poly.entity_id
_entity_poly.type
_entity_poly.pdbx_seq_one_letter_code
_entity_poly.pdbx_strand_id
1 'polypeptide(L)'
;MSIEQRILDEEYERILNRLTHRSSQLSFIIDEVIQELHHLQIYEGQDWAGRGEIKNAEIAGQIYAYQVFIKRWKDTHPTTTISALNGAATH
;
A
#
# COMPACT_ATOMS: atom_id res chain seq x y z
N MET A 1 -12.35 -17.34 13.25
CA MET A 1 -11.59 -16.62 12.23
C MET A 1 -10.97 -17.62 11.27
N SER A 2 -11.08 -17.37 9.99
CA SER A 2 -10.53 -18.28 9.02
C SER A 2 -9.02 -18.13 8.93
N ILE A 3 -8.36 -19.14 8.32
CA ILE A 3 -6.93 -19.08 8.22
C ILE A 3 -6.53 -18.00 7.23
N GLU A 4 -7.35 -17.79 6.19
CA GLU A 4 -7.08 -16.73 5.21
C GLU A 4 -7.14 -15.36 5.87
N GLN A 5 -8.12 -15.14 6.75
CA GLN A 5 -8.25 -13.87 7.44
C GLN A 5 -7.04 -13.62 8.33
N ARG A 6 -6.56 -14.67 9.02
CA ARG A 6 -5.39 -14.51 9.88
C ARG A 6 -4.15 -14.18 9.07
N ILE A 7 -3.97 -14.86 7.94
CA ILE A 7 -2.83 -14.59 7.07
C ILE A 7 -2.89 -13.17 6.55
N LEU A 8 -4.05 -12.71 6.13
CA LEU A 8 -4.21 -11.35 5.65
C LEU A 8 -3.82 -10.36 6.74
N ASP A 9 -4.32 -10.58 7.96
CA ASP A 9 -4.05 -9.67 9.08
C ASP A 9 -2.57 -9.65 9.43
N GLU A 10 -1.91 -10.80 9.45
CA GLU A 10 -0.50 -10.88 9.78
C GLU A 10 0.35 -10.19 8.71
N GLU A 11 0.00 -10.40 7.45
CA GLU A 11 0.73 -9.79 6.36
C GLU A 11 0.52 -8.28 6.36
N TYR A 12 -0.71 -7.85 6.63
CA TYR A 12 -1.02 -6.43 6.74
C TYR A 12 -0.15 -5.76 7.79
N GLU A 13 -0.08 -6.36 8.99
CA GLU A 13 0.70 -5.78 10.07
C GLU A 13 2.18 -5.74 9.73
N ARG A 14 2.69 -6.82 9.14
CA ARG A 14 4.10 -6.91 8.80
C ARG A 14 4.50 -5.83 7.81
N ILE A 15 3.69 -5.68 6.75
CA ILE A 15 4.02 -4.72 5.71
C ILE A 15 3.83 -3.29 6.21
N LEU A 16 2.76 -3.04 6.97
CA LEU A 16 2.51 -1.70 7.48
C LEU A 16 3.67 -1.25 8.40
N ASN A 17 4.15 -2.16 9.25
CA ASN A 17 5.28 -1.85 10.12
C ASN A 17 6.54 -1.58 9.30
N ARG A 18 6.77 -2.35 8.24
CA ARG A 18 7.93 -2.14 7.38
C ARG A 18 7.88 -0.80 6.67
N LEU A 19 6.72 -0.43 6.16
CA LEU A 19 6.57 0.86 5.47
C LEU A 19 6.75 2.02 6.45
N THR A 20 6.20 1.88 7.66
CA THR A 20 6.35 2.89 8.68
C THR A 20 7.83 3.10 9.03
N HIS A 21 8.56 2.00 9.16
CA HIS A 21 9.99 2.09 9.45
C HIS A 21 10.74 2.75 8.28
N ARG A 22 10.41 2.37 7.05
CA ARG A 22 11.03 2.98 5.86
C ARG A 22 10.82 4.48 5.84
N SER A 23 9.63 4.93 6.24
CA SER A 23 9.29 6.34 6.13
C SER A 23 10.10 7.22 7.09
N SER A 24 10.79 6.61 8.06
CA SER A 24 11.62 7.37 8.97
C SER A 24 13.00 7.67 8.41
N GLN A 25 13.33 7.13 7.26
CA GLN A 25 14.67 7.33 6.69
C GLN A 25 14.71 8.58 5.82
N LEU A 26 15.87 9.23 5.80
CA LEU A 26 16.01 10.47 5.05
C LEU A 26 15.84 10.27 3.55
N SER A 27 16.16 9.10 3.06
CA SER A 27 16.05 8.82 1.64
C SER A 27 14.66 8.36 1.21
N PHE A 28 13.69 8.38 2.13
CA PHE A 28 12.37 7.89 1.82
C PHE A 28 11.67 8.75 0.76
N ILE A 29 11.06 8.10 -0.21
CA ILE A 29 10.31 8.76 -1.28
C ILE A 29 8.98 8.05 -1.41
N ILE A 30 7.89 8.78 -1.17
CA ILE A 30 6.55 8.19 -1.20
C ILE A 30 6.20 7.64 -2.59
N ASP A 31 6.72 8.24 -3.66
CA ASP A 31 6.41 7.77 -5.00
C ASP A 31 6.90 6.34 -5.23
N GLU A 32 7.99 5.94 -4.59
CA GLU A 32 8.45 4.56 -4.69
C GLU A 32 7.44 3.60 -4.07
N VAL A 33 6.84 3.98 -2.95
CA VAL A 33 5.83 3.16 -2.30
C VAL A 33 4.60 3.05 -3.20
N ILE A 34 4.20 4.15 -3.81
CA ILE A 34 3.05 4.15 -4.72
C ILE A 34 3.31 3.23 -5.91
N GLN A 35 4.52 3.27 -6.46
CA GLN A 35 4.88 2.38 -7.57
C GLN A 35 4.85 0.91 -7.15
N GLU A 36 5.31 0.63 -5.93
CA GLU A 36 5.28 -0.74 -5.42
C GLU A 36 3.86 -1.24 -5.29
N LEU A 37 2.95 -0.40 -4.81
CA LEU A 37 1.55 -0.77 -4.75
C LEU A 37 1.00 -1.05 -6.14
N HIS A 38 1.34 -0.22 -7.11
CA HIS A 38 0.88 -0.40 -8.47
C HIS A 38 1.32 -1.77 -9.02
N HIS A 39 2.58 -2.13 -8.76
CA HIS A 39 3.09 -3.43 -9.20
C HIS A 39 2.37 -4.59 -8.51
N LEU A 40 2.05 -4.43 -7.22
CA LEU A 40 1.31 -5.47 -6.51
C LEU A 40 -0.09 -5.64 -7.09
N GLN A 41 -0.73 -4.54 -7.45
CA GLN A 41 -2.06 -4.59 -8.04
C GLN A 41 -2.06 -5.25 -9.41
N ILE A 42 -1.03 -5.00 -10.21
CA ILE A 42 -0.89 -5.66 -11.49
C ILE A 42 -0.67 -7.16 -11.27
N TYR A 43 0.19 -7.52 -10.32
CA TYR A 43 0.46 -8.91 -10.01
C TYR A 43 -0.81 -9.61 -9.52
N GLU A 44 -1.60 -8.93 -8.70
CA GLU A 44 -2.84 -9.50 -8.20
C GLU A 44 -3.80 -9.81 -9.35
N GLY A 45 -3.82 -8.97 -10.37
CA GLY A 45 -4.71 -9.17 -11.50
C GLY A 45 -4.28 -10.25 -12.47
N GLN A 46 -3.07 -10.82 -12.29
CA GLN A 46 -2.55 -11.85 -13.17
C GLN A 46 -2.69 -13.21 -12.52
N ASP A 47 -3.19 -14.16 -13.25
CA ASP A 47 -3.15 -15.58 -12.83
C ASP A 47 -3.48 -15.83 -11.36
N TRP A 48 -4.39 -15.03 -10.80
CA TRP A 48 -4.68 -15.20 -9.38
C TRP A 48 -5.34 -16.55 -9.09
N ALA A 49 -6.00 -17.14 -10.06
CA ALA A 49 -6.63 -18.43 -9.87
C ALA A 49 -5.62 -19.54 -9.64
N GLY A 50 -4.40 -19.39 -10.10
CA GLY A 50 -3.37 -20.41 -9.92
C GLY A 50 -2.60 -20.30 -8.61
N ARG A 51 -2.81 -19.23 -7.83
CA ARG A 51 -2.00 -19.03 -6.63
C ARG A 51 -2.54 -19.71 -5.39
N GLY A 52 -3.83 -19.99 -5.35
CA GLY A 52 -4.45 -20.56 -4.15
C GLY A 52 -4.85 -19.49 -3.17
N GLU A 53 -5.66 -19.91 -2.19
CA GLU A 53 -6.29 -18.95 -1.27
C GLU A 53 -5.29 -18.32 -0.31
N ILE A 54 -4.30 -19.07 0.13
CA ILE A 54 -3.33 -18.54 1.08
C ILE A 54 -2.50 -17.44 0.44
N LYS A 55 -2.01 -17.68 -0.77
CA LYS A 55 -1.22 -16.68 -1.47
C LYS A 55 -2.05 -15.45 -1.78
N ASN A 56 -3.32 -15.64 -2.15
CA ASN A 56 -4.20 -14.52 -2.39
C ASN A 56 -4.42 -13.70 -1.11
N ALA A 57 -4.53 -14.36 0.04
CA ALA A 57 -4.68 -13.66 1.31
C ALA A 57 -3.45 -12.84 1.65
N GLU A 58 -2.25 -13.38 1.37
CA GLU A 58 -1.02 -12.64 1.60
C GLU A 58 -0.98 -11.38 0.74
N ILE A 59 -1.28 -11.52 -0.54
CA ILE A 59 -1.24 -10.38 -1.45
C ILE A 59 -2.28 -9.33 -1.04
N ALA A 60 -3.48 -9.78 -0.66
CA ALA A 60 -4.52 -8.85 -0.23
C ALA A 60 -4.08 -8.07 1.01
N GLY A 61 -3.43 -8.73 1.96
CA GLY A 61 -2.92 -8.04 3.15
C GLY A 61 -1.85 -7.02 2.81
N GLN A 62 -0.96 -7.37 1.88
CA GLN A 62 0.08 -6.45 1.44
C GLN A 62 -0.52 -5.22 0.77
N ILE A 63 -1.45 -5.42 -0.15
CA ILE A 63 -2.08 -4.31 -0.87
C ILE A 63 -2.80 -3.40 0.12
N TYR A 64 -3.53 -3.99 1.06
CA TYR A 64 -4.25 -3.21 2.05
C TYR A 64 -3.30 -2.36 2.88
N ALA A 65 -2.17 -2.93 3.30
CA ALA A 65 -1.17 -2.20 4.08
C ALA A 65 -0.63 -1.00 3.30
N TYR A 66 -0.32 -1.19 2.01
CA TYR A 66 0.15 -0.10 1.17
C TYR A 66 -0.90 1.00 1.06
N GLN A 67 -2.16 0.62 0.84
CA GLN A 67 -3.24 1.60 0.69
C GLN A 67 -3.42 2.42 1.96
N VAL A 68 -3.43 1.75 3.12
CA VAL A 68 -3.57 2.44 4.40
C VAL A 68 -2.38 3.35 4.66
N PHE A 69 -1.17 2.86 4.39
CA PHE A 69 0.03 3.67 4.62
C PHE A 69 0.03 4.92 3.75
N ILE A 70 -0.27 4.77 2.47
CA ILE A 70 -0.25 5.89 1.53
C ILE A 70 -1.31 6.93 1.93
N LYS A 71 -2.49 6.45 2.33
CA LYS A 71 -3.52 7.39 2.76
C LYS A 71 -3.08 8.17 3.99
N ARG A 72 -2.51 7.50 4.97
CA ARG A 72 -2.00 8.18 6.17
C ARG A 72 -0.90 9.17 5.83
N TRP A 73 -0.01 8.79 4.92
CA TRP A 73 1.06 9.67 4.49
C TRP A 73 0.50 10.94 3.88
N LYS A 74 -0.46 10.80 2.97
CA LYS A 74 -1.05 11.97 2.30
C LYS A 74 -1.78 12.86 3.29
N ASP A 75 -2.43 12.26 4.28
CA ASP A 75 -3.14 13.04 5.30
C ASP A 75 -2.18 13.87 6.15
N THR A 76 -0.96 13.38 6.36
CA THR A 76 0.01 14.11 7.18
C THR A 76 0.99 14.95 6.35
N HIS A 77 0.89 14.86 5.02
CA HIS A 77 1.76 15.66 4.14
C HIS A 77 0.89 16.31 3.05
N PRO A 78 -0.07 17.11 3.46
CA PRO A 78 -1.03 17.66 2.49
C PRO A 78 -0.44 18.63 1.49
N THR A 79 0.72 19.14 1.74
CA THR A 79 1.27 20.10 0.82
C THR A 79 1.57 19.49 -0.51
N THR A 80 1.69 18.19 -0.55
CA THR A 80 1.98 17.60 -1.82
C THR A 80 0.86 17.77 -2.77
N THR A 81 -0.29 18.14 -2.28
CA THR A 81 -1.37 18.21 -3.14
C THR A 81 -1.49 19.46 -3.77
N ILE A 82 -0.79 20.39 -3.38
CA ILE A 82 -1.03 21.54 -3.90
C ILE A 82 -0.95 21.65 -5.17
N SER A 83 -0.24 21.09 -5.45
CA SER A 83 -0.32 21.20 -6.70
C SER A 83 -1.55 20.97 -7.11
N ALA A 84 -1.94 20.70 -6.53
CA ALA A 84 -3.12 20.53 -6.99
C ALA A 84 -3.87 21.64 -6.85
N LEU A 85 -3.29 21.89 -6.41
CA LEU A 85 -3.74 22.58 -6.58
C LEU A 85 -4.02 23.11 -7.38
N ASN A 86 -3.67 23.00 -7.39
CA ASN A 86 -3.98 23.53 -8.16
C ASN A 86 -4.61 23.39 -8.74
N GLY A 87 -4.65 23.23 -8.57
CA GLY A 87 -5.24 23.31 -9.13
C GLY A 87 -5.86 23.19 -9.08
N ALA A 88 -5.96 23.38 -8.80
CA ALA A 88 -6.45 23.55 -8.93
C ALA A 88 -6.86 23.74 -9.08
N ALA A 89 -6.77 23.89 -8.85
CA ALA A 89 -7.05 24.27 -9.15
C ALA A 89 -7.57 24.37 -9.57
N THR A 90 -7.57 24.39 -9.44
CA THR A 90 -7.90 24.67 -9.91
C THR A 90 -8.48 24.66 -10.24
N HIS A 91 -8.59 24.56 -10.05
CA HIS A 91 -8.95 24.77 -10.43
C HIS A 91 -9.29 24.75 -10.72
#